data_b243ebe026d8c0c3f064c1a192b84462
#
_entry.id   b243ebe026d8c0c3f064c1a192b84462
#
_cell.length_a   1.000
_cell.length_b   1.000
_cell.length_c   1.000
_cell.angle_alpha   90.00
_cell.angle_beta   90.00
_cell.angle_gamma   90.00
#
_symmetry.space_group_name_H-M   'P 1'
#
loop_
_entity.id
_entity.type
_entity.pdbx_description
1 polymer ?
#
loop_
_entity_poly.entity_id
_entity_poly.type
_entity_poly.pdbx_seq_one_letter_code
_entity_poly.pdbx_strand_id
1 'polypeptide(L)'
;PNSDGLARASRMGVATTHEGVSGLMAMKEFADIDIVFDATSAAAHIKNDAVLRAAKPDIRLIDLTPAAIGPYCVPVVNLDKNLSQGNVNMVTCGGQATIPMVAAVSRVAKVHYAEIIASISSKSAGPGTRANIDEFTETTSQAIEVVGGAAKGKAIIILNPAEPPVMMRDTVYVLSEAASQVEIEASIDEMAAAVQAYVPGYRLK
;
A
#
# COMPACT_ATOMS: atom_id res chain seq x y z
N PRO A 1 -8.77 24.15 10.73
CA PRO A 1 -7.94 23.59 11.77
C PRO A 1 -6.46 23.77 11.45
N ASN A 2 -5.68 24.09 12.48
CA ASN A 2 -4.24 24.23 12.33
C ASN A 2 -3.61 22.83 12.16
N SER A 3 -3.13 22.53 10.97
CA SER A 3 -2.39 21.32 10.67
C SER A 3 -0.95 21.68 10.29
N ASP A 4 0.02 21.09 10.99
CA ASP A 4 1.45 21.28 10.68
C ASP A 4 1.78 20.82 9.24
N GLY A 5 1.10 19.79 8.76
CA GLY A 5 1.23 19.30 7.38
C GLY A 5 0.79 20.34 6.35
N LEU A 6 -0.39 20.94 6.55
CA LEU A 6 -0.88 22.00 5.66
C LEU A 6 0.01 23.25 5.73
N ALA A 7 0.45 23.64 6.92
CA ALA A 7 1.36 24.78 7.08
C ALA A 7 2.70 24.51 6.38
N ARG A 8 3.23 23.28 6.43
CA ARG A 8 4.45 22.88 5.72
C ARG A 8 4.24 22.93 4.21
N ALA A 9 3.17 22.36 3.69
CA ALA A 9 2.86 22.35 2.26
C ALA A 9 2.71 23.76 1.72
N SER A 10 2.01 24.65 2.45
CA SER A 10 1.87 26.07 2.10
C SER A 10 3.22 26.80 2.03
N ARG A 11 4.13 26.54 3.00
CA ARG A 11 5.51 27.11 2.95
C ARG A 11 6.33 26.63 1.75
N MET A 12 6.01 25.45 1.23
CA MET A 12 6.62 24.88 0.02
C MET A 12 5.98 25.40 -1.28
N GLY A 13 5.01 26.32 -1.19
CA GLY A 13 4.30 26.86 -2.35
C GLY A 13 3.22 25.93 -2.93
N VAL A 14 2.85 24.86 -2.20
CA VAL A 14 1.78 23.95 -2.61
C VAL A 14 0.44 24.56 -2.19
N ALA A 15 -0.53 24.58 -3.11
CA ALA A 15 -1.89 25.02 -2.82
C ALA A 15 -2.53 24.07 -1.78
N THR A 16 -3.17 24.64 -0.76
CA THR A 16 -3.71 23.85 0.36
C THR A 16 -5.12 24.30 0.73
N THR A 17 -5.92 23.34 1.22
CA THR A 17 -7.22 23.61 1.83
C THR A 17 -7.40 22.73 3.08
N HIS A 18 -8.20 23.20 4.02
CA HIS A 18 -8.59 22.44 5.21
C HIS A 18 -10.05 21.95 5.16
N GLU A 19 -10.70 22.14 4.01
CA GLU A 19 -12.12 21.79 3.82
C GLU A 19 -12.31 20.43 3.16
N GLY A 20 -11.26 19.59 3.17
CA GLY A 20 -11.30 18.23 2.60
C GLY A 20 -11.55 18.23 1.09
N VAL A 21 -12.24 17.20 0.62
CA VAL A 21 -12.53 17.02 -0.81
C VAL A 21 -13.36 18.16 -1.39
N SER A 22 -14.31 18.69 -0.62
CA SER A 22 -15.10 19.84 -1.08
C SER A 22 -14.23 21.08 -1.32
N GLY A 23 -13.26 21.32 -0.44
CA GLY A 23 -12.28 22.39 -0.61
C GLY A 23 -11.38 22.15 -1.83
N LEU A 24 -10.91 20.90 -2.03
CA LEU A 24 -10.13 20.52 -3.20
C LEU A 24 -10.90 20.81 -4.50
N MET A 25 -12.16 20.43 -4.57
CA MET A 25 -13.00 20.66 -5.75
C MET A 25 -13.29 22.14 -6.02
N ALA A 26 -13.24 22.98 -4.98
CA ALA A 26 -13.41 24.43 -5.12
C ALA A 26 -12.13 25.16 -5.54
N MET A 27 -10.97 24.50 -5.53
CA MET A 27 -9.71 25.08 -5.95
C MET A 27 -9.65 25.22 -7.47
N LYS A 28 -9.02 26.30 -7.95
CA LYS A 28 -8.82 26.50 -9.40
C LYS A 28 -7.98 25.41 -10.05
N GLU A 29 -7.08 24.80 -9.31
CA GLU A 29 -6.21 23.70 -9.75
C GLU A 29 -6.95 22.41 -10.00
N PHE A 30 -8.17 22.25 -9.47
CA PHE A 30 -8.92 20.98 -9.57
C PHE A 30 -9.17 20.53 -11.01
N ALA A 31 -9.38 21.48 -11.92
CA ALA A 31 -9.58 21.18 -13.33
C ALA A 31 -8.39 20.44 -13.98
N ASP A 32 -7.19 20.71 -13.50
CA ASP A 32 -5.93 20.16 -14.03
C ASP A 32 -5.45 18.92 -13.26
N ILE A 33 -6.17 18.48 -12.21
CA ILE A 33 -5.81 17.29 -11.43
C ILE A 33 -6.30 16.03 -12.13
N ASP A 34 -5.39 15.15 -12.53
CA ASP A 34 -5.70 13.85 -13.12
C ASP A 34 -5.61 12.70 -12.10
N ILE A 35 -4.80 12.86 -11.05
CA ILE A 35 -4.55 11.82 -10.05
C ILE A 35 -4.75 12.40 -8.64
N VAL A 36 -5.48 11.68 -7.80
CA VAL A 36 -5.65 11.98 -6.38
C VAL A 36 -5.13 10.83 -5.54
N PHE A 37 -4.22 11.13 -4.63
CA PHE A 37 -3.78 10.19 -3.58
C PHE A 37 -4.67 10.41 -2.35
N ASP A 38 -5.43 9.40 -1.98
CA ASP A 38 -6.29 9.46 -0.80
C ASP A 38 -5.67 8.72 0.38
N ALA A 39 -5.19 9.48 1.35
CA ALA A 39 -4.58 8.97 2.60
C ALA A 39 -5.47 9.30 3.82
N THR A 40 -6.78 9.30 3.67
CA THR A 40 -7.75 9.62 4.73
C THR A 40 -8.09 8.37 5.57
N SER A 41 -9.34 7.94 5.57
CA SER A 41 -9.79 6.69 6.20
C SER A 41 -10.63 5.90 5.22
N ALA A 42 -10.85 4.61 5.49
CA ALA A 42 -11.66 3.75 4.62
C ALA A 42 -13.04 4.35 4.34
N ALA A 43 -13.75 4.77 5.38
CA ALA A 43 -15.08 5.38 5.25
C ALA A 43 -15.06 6.73 4.50
N ALA A 44 -14.00 7.52 4.65
CA ALA A 44 -13.84 8.77 3.92
C ALA A 44 -13.52 8.50 2.45
N HIS A 45 -12.64 7.55 2.15
CA HIS A 45 -12.26 7.20 0.78
C HIS A 45 -13.48 6.78 -0.07
N ILE A 46 -14.37 5.95 0.48
CA ILE A 46 -15.61 5.53 -0.21
C ILE A 46 -16.44 6.75 -0.64
N LYS A 47 -16.55 7.75 0.24
CA LYS A 47 -17.29 8.99 -0.07
C LYS A 47 -16.53 9.88 -1.05
N ASN A 48 -15.22 10.00 -0.88
CA ASN A 48 -14.34 10.81 -1.71
C ASN A 48 -14.32 10.29 -3.15
N ASP A 49 -14.22 8.97 -3.34
CA ASP A 49 -14.27 8.34 -4.66
C ASP A 49 -15.58 8.69 -5.39
N ALA A 50 -16.71 8.52 -4.73
CA ALA A 50 -18.03 8.82 -5.32
C ALA A 50 -18.18 10.29 -5.73
N VAL A 51 -17.75 11.22 -4.87
CA VAL A 51 -17.88 12.66 -5.10
C VAL A 51 -16.91 13.13 -6.19
N LEU A 52 -15.66 12.68 -6.16
CA LEU A 52 -14.65 13.05 -7.16
C LEU A 52 -15.01 12.52 -8.54
N ARG A 53 -15.49 11.27 -8.66
CA ARG A 53 -15.94 10.71 -9.93
C ARG A 53 -17.18 11.39 -10.49
N ALA A 54 -18.08 11.82 -9.61
CA ALA A 54 -19.26 12.58 -10.07
C ALA A 54 -18.86 13.94 -10.68
N ALA A 55 -17.80 14.57 -10.14
CA ALA A 55 -17.28 15.84 -10.63
C ALA A 55 -16.34 15.71 -11.84
N LYS A 56 -15.50 14.67 -11.86
CA LYS A 56 -14.53 14.40 -12.93
C LYS A 56 -14.44 12.89 -13.18
N PRO A 57 -15.23 12.33 -14.13
CA PRO A 57 -15.33 10.87 -14.34
C PRO A 57 -13.99 10.17 -14.64
N ASP A 58 -13.06 10.86 -15.30
CA ASP A 58 -11.75 10.31 -15.70
C ASP A 58 -10.67 10.44 -14.62
N ILE A 59 -11.00 11.02 -13.45
CA ILE A 59 -10.04 11.18 -12.36
C ILE A 59 -9.59 9.80 -11.84
N ARG A 60 -8.30 9.67 -11.59
CA ARG A 60 -7.72 8.45 -11.02
C ARG A 60 -7.47 8.62 -9.54
N LEU A 61 -7.91 7.64 -8.75
CA LEU A 61 -7.66 7.62 -7.31
C LEU A 61 -6.64 6.54 -6.97
N ILE A 62 -5.64 6.94 -6.21
CA ILE A 62 -4.67 6.03 -5.59
C ILE A 62 -5.02 5.95 -4.11
N ASP A 63 -5.65 4.85 -3.75
CA ASP A 63 -6.13 4.60 -2.40
C ASP A 63 -5.00 4.11 -1.49
N LEU A 64 -4.66 4.91 -0.49
CA LEU A 64 -3.70 4.59 0.57
C LEU A 64 -4.41 4.24 1.88
N THR A 65 -5.72 4.00 1.83
CA THR A 65 -6.55 3.59 2.96
C THR A 65 -6.86 2.10 2.89
N PRO A 66 -7.34 1.47 3.95
CA PRO A 66 -7.79 0.08 3.89
C PRO A 66 -9.17 -0.13 3.27
N ALA A 67 -9.76 0.86 2.57
CA ALA A 67 -11.09 0.75 1.96
C ALA A 67 -11.18 -0.33 0.87
N ALA A 68 -10.12 -0.48 0.09
CA ALA A 68 -9.97 -1.50 -0.95
C ALA A 68 -11.19 -1.60 -1.90
N ILE A 69 -11.69 -0.45 -2.37
CA ILE A 69 -12.78 -0.42 -3.36
C ILE A 69 -12.28 -0.73 -4.77
N GLY A 70 -11.04 -0.33 -5.10
CA GLY A 70 -10.36 -0.72 -6.33
C GLY A 70 -9.54 -1.99 -6.16
N PRO A 71 -9.00 -2.54 -7.26
CA PRO A 71 -8.11 -3.69 -7.19
C PRO A 71 -6.84 -3.38 -6.41
N TYR A 72 -6.31 -4.38 -5.70
CA TYR A 72 -5.01 -4.28 -5.04
C TYR A 72 -3.89 -4.11 -6.08
N CYS A 73 -3.03 -3.13 -5.85
CA CYS A 73 -1.89 -2.83 -6.70
C CYS A 73 -0.59 -2.89 -5.90
N VAL A 74 0.28 -3.81 -6.31
CA VAL A 74 1.68 -3.86 -5.91
C VAL A 74 2.49 -3.66 -7.19
N PRO A 75 3.08 -2.49 -7.42
CA PRO A 75 3.55 -2.07 -8.74
C PRO A 75 4.47 -3.08 -9.43
N VAL A 76 5.44 -3.63 -8.72
CA VAL A 76 6.38 -4.61 -9.27
C VAL A 76 5.73 -5.94 -9.69
N VAL A 77 4.51 -6.21 -9.20
CA VAL A 77 3.79 -7.46 -9.46
C VAL A 77 2.71 -7.29 -10.52
N ASN A 78 1.91 -6.22 -10.43
CA ASN A 78 0.68 -6.13 -11.22
C ASN A 78 0.29 -4.70 -11.68
N LEU A 79 1.23 -3.76 -11.76
CA LEU A 79 0.94 -2.39 -12.20
C LEU A 79 0.29 -2.37 -13.58
N ASP A 80 0.86 -3.11 -14.55
CA ASP A 80 0.37 -3.10 -15.94
C ASP A 80 -1.10 -3.52 -16.07
N LYS A 81 -1.55 -4.43 -15.20
CA LYS A 81 -2.94 -4.88 -15.16
C LYS A 81 -3.90 -3.81 -14.62
N ASN A 82 -3.36 -2.84 -13.89
CA ASN A 82 -4.12 -1.83 -13.16
C ASN A 82 -4.04 -0.42 -13.78
N LEU A 83 -3.26 -0.23 -14.84
CA LEU A 83 -3.08 1.09 -15.48
C LEU A 83 -4.37 1.73 -16.00
N SER A 84 -5.36 0.93 -16.39
CA SER A 84 -6.66 1.41 -16.86
C SER A 84 -7.70 1.61 -15.76
N GLN A 85 -7.38 1.25 -14.53
CA GLN A 85 -8.31 1.35 -13.42
C GLN A 85 -8.45 2.79 -12.94
N GLY A 86 -9.66 3.20 -12.68
CA GLY A 86 -9.93 4.54 -12.13
C GLY A 86 -9.64 4.66 -10.64
N ASN A 87 -9.59 3.55 -9.90
CA ASN A 87 -9.21 3.46 -8.50
C ASN A 87 -8.32 2.23 -8.30
N VAL A 88 -7.20 2.38 -7.62
CA VAL A 88 -6.34 1.27 -7.22
C VAL A 88 -6.01 1.39 -5.74
N ASN A 89 -6.07 0.26 -5.03
CA ASN A 89 -5.69 0.21 -3.61
C ASN A 89 -4.23 -0.22 -3.47
N MET A 90 -3.45 0.60 -2.76
CA MET A 90 -2.01 0.36 -2.55
C MET A 90 -1.74 -0.57 -1.37
N VAL A 91 -2.74 -1.32 -0.93
CA VAL A 91 -2.63 -2.29 0.18
C VAL A 91 -2.19 -1.58 1.48
N THR A 92 -1.03 -1.91 1.98
CA THR A 92 -0.43 -1.38 3.21
C THR A 92 1.09 -1.30 3.07
N CYS A 93 1.76 -0.55 3.93
CA CYS A 93 3.23 -0.47 3.90
C CYS A 93 3.89 -1.86 4.05
N GLY A 94 3.40 -2.70 4.97
CA GLY A 94 3.86 -4.08 5.12
C GLY A 94 3.53 -4.94 3.89
N GLY A 95 2.34 -4.78 3.32
CA GLY A 95 1.94 -5.47 2.09
C GLY A 95 2.83 -5.11 0.89
N GLN A 96 3.10 -3.83 0.69
CA GLN A 96 4.00 -3.37 -0.39
C GLN A 96 5.43 -3.91 -0.24
N ALA A 97 5.90 -4.09 0.99
CA ALA A 97 7.23 -4.61 1.25
C ALA A 97 7.33 -6.13 1.09
N THR A 98 6.27 -6.88 1.36
CA THR A 98 6.32 -8.35 1.53
C THR A 98 5.63 -9.14 0.43
N ILE A 99 4.54 -8.64 -0.14
CA ILE A 99 3.82 -9.32 -1.23
C ILE A 99 4.72 -9.59 -2.44
N PRO A 100 5.68 -8.72 -2.84
CA PRO A 100 6.65 -9.05 -3.88
C PRO A 100 7.40 -10.35 -3.61
N MET A 101 7.78 -10.63 -2.37
CA MET A 101 8.49 -11.86 -2.01
C MET A 101 7.60 -13.09 -2.13
N VAL A 102 6.34 -12.99 -1.71
CA VAL A 102 5.35 -14.07 -1.91
C VAL A 102 5.14 -14.32 -3.41
N ALA A 103 4.98 -13.27 -4.19
CA ALA A 103 4.82 -13.38 -5.65
C ALA A 103 6.05 -13.98 -6.33
N ALA A 104 7.26 -13.67 -5.84
CA ALA A 104 8.49 -14.27 -6.34
C ALA A 104 8.50 -15.80 -6.15
N VAL A 105 8.09 -16.29 -4.98
CA VAL A 105 7.95 -17.74 -4.74
C VAL A 105 6.84 -18.33 -5.62
N SER A 106 5.70 -17.63 -5.73
CA SER A 106 4.57 -18.09 -6.55
C SER A 106 4.87 -18.22 -8.04
N ARG A 107 5.90 -17.54 -8.55
CA ARG A 107 6.39 -17.71 -9.94
C ARG A 107 7.05 -19.07 -10.16
N VAL A 108 7.60 -19.67 -9.11
CA VAL A 108 8.40 -20.90 -9.16
C VAL A 108 7.60 -22.10 -8.70
N ALA A 109 6.79 -21.94 -7.65
CA ALA A 109 6.04 -23.03 -7.04
C ALA A 109 4.65 -22.56 -6.60
N LYS A 110 3.69 -23.51 -6.57
CA LYS A 110 2.37 -23.23 -6.02
C LYS A 110 2.48 -22.97 -4.51
N VAL A 111 1.99 -21.80 -4.09
CA VAL A 111 1.97 -21.39 -2.69
C VAL A 111 0.64 -21.72 -2.05
N HIS A 112 0.68 -22.55 -1.00
CA HIS A 112 -0.51 -22.94 -0.24
C HIS A 112 -0.86 -21.95 0.86
N TYR A 113 0.16 -21.37 1.48
CA TYR A 113 0.01 -20.42 2.58
C TYR A 113 1.17 -19.43 2.58
N ALA A 114 0.87 -18.16 2.84
CA ALA A 114 1.88 -17.17 3.11
C ALA A 114 1.48 -16.30 4.31
N GLU A 115 2.44 -16.03 5.17
CA GLU A 115 2.26 -15.18 6.35
C GLU A 115 3.31 -14.09 6.35
N ILE A 116 2.89 -12.86 6.64
CA ILE A 116 3.81 -11.76 6.88
C ILE A 116 3.70 -11.27 8.32
N ILE A 117 4.85 -10.92 8.89
CA ILE A 117 4.94 -10.24 10.18
C ILE A 117 5.63 -8.90 9.92
N ALA A 118 4.83 -7.82 9.91
CA ALA A 118 5.32 -6.46 9.69
C ALA A 118 5.59 -5.77 11.03
N SER A 119 6.86 -5.53 11.35
CA SER A 119 7.27 -4.78 12.54
C SER A 119 7.58 -3.34 12.16
N ILE A 120 6.66 -2.42 12.50
CA ILE A 120 6.79 -0.99 12.24
C ILE A 120 7.06 -0.21 13.51
N SER A 121 7.75 0.92 13.41
CA SER A 121 7.90 1.81 14.56
C SER A 121 6.54 2.27 15.09
N SER A 122 6.31 2.14 16.39
CA SER A 122 5.09 2.61 17.04
C SER A 122 4.84 4.10 16.79
N LYS A 123 5.90 4.92 16.67
CA LYS A 123 5.80 6.35 16.34
C LYS A 123 5.31 6.62 14.93
N SER A 124 5.55 5.70 13.99
CA SER A 124 5.09 5.81 12.59
C SER A 124 3.61 5.44 12.43
N ALA A 125 3.04 4.70 13.39
CA ALA A 125 1.63 4.35 13.40
C ALA A 125 0.80 5.52 13.89
N GLY A 126 0.25 6.31 12.97
CA GLY A 126 -0.65 7.42 13.28
C GLY A 126 -2.00 6.98 13.83
N PRO A 127 -2.87 7.92 14.23
CA PRO A 127 -4.21 7.61 14.75
C PRO A 127 -5.05 6.76 13.80
N GLY A 128 -4.96 7.01 12.49
CA GLY A 128 -5.69 6.24 11.48
C GLY A 128 -5.26 4.78 11.44
N THR A 129 -3.96 4.49 11.44
CA THR A 129 -3.44 3.11 11.48
C THR A 129 -3.88 2.38 12.74
N ARG A 130 -3.84 3.05 13.88
CA ARG A 130 -4.23 2.45 15.18
C ARG A 130 -5.71 2.18 15.28
N ALA A 131 -6.54 3.04 14.69
CA ALA A 131 -8.00 2.88 14.68
C ALA A 131 -8.48 1.80 13.71
N ASN A 132 -7.68 1.48 12.67
CA ASN A 132 -8.06 0.54 11.60
C ASN A 132 -7.07 -0.63 11.50
N ILE A 133 -6.59 -1.14 12.64
CA ILE A 133 -5.57 -2.20 12.64
C ILE A 133 -6.12 -3.54 12.11
N ASP A 134 -7.39 -3.80 12.33
CA ASP A 134 -8.05 -5.02 11.85
C ASP A 134 -8.20 -4.96 10.33
N GLU A 135 -8.63 -3.82 9.77
CA GLU A 135 -8.71 -3.59 8.33
C GLU A 135 -7.32 -3.66 7.67
N PHE A 136 -6.27 -3.20 8.37
CA PHE A 136 -4.90 -3.34 7.89
C PHE A 136 -4.52 -4.82 7.68
N THR A 137 -4.80 -5.66 8.68
CA THR A 137 -4.45 -7.08 8.62
C THR A 137 -5.32 -7.84 7.61
N GLU A 138 -6.59 -7.52 7.52
CA GLU A 138 -7.52 -8.12 6.56
C GLU A 138 -7.15 -7.77 5.12
N THR A 139 -7.00 -6.47 4.81
CA THR A 139 -6.60 -5.98 3.48
C THR A 139 -5.27 -6.61 3.04
N THR A 140 -4.28 -6.67 3.94
CA THR A 140 -2.98 -7.27 3.62
C THR A 140 -3.11 -8.77 3.38
N SER A 141 -3.88 -9.49 4.19
CA SER A 141 -4.10 -10.94 4.03
C SER A 141 -4.76 -11.25 2.68
N GLN A 142 -5.77 -10.51 2.30
CA GLN A 142 -6.43 -10.66 1.00
C GLN A 142 -5.49 -10.33 -0.16
N ALA A 143 -4.67 -9.29 -0.05
CA ALA A 143 -3.72 -8.93 -1.08
C ALA A 143 -2.58 -9.96 -1.24
N ILE A 144 -2.17 -10.66 -0.16
CA ILE A 144 -1.26 -11.80 -0.23
C ILE A 144 -1.86 -12.92 -1.11
N GLU A 145 -3.16 -13.17 -0.99
CA GLU A 145 -3.87 -14.17 -1.82
C GLU A 145 -3.98 -13.67 -3.27
N VAL A 146 -4.56 -12.50 -3.49
CA VAL A 146 -4.94 -12.00 -4.82
C VAL A 146 -3.73 -11.55 -5.65
N VAL A 147 -2.74 -10.92 -5.04
CA VAL A 147 -1.57 -10.37 -5.73
C VAL A 147 -0.35 -11.25 -5.54
N GLY A 148 -0.13 -11.76 -4.31
CA GLY A 148 0.99 -12.64 -3.99
C GLY A 148 0.86 -14.06 -4.56
N GLY A 149 -0.37 -14.50 -4.84
CA GLY A 149 -0.64 -15.82 -5.42
C GLY A 149 -0.70 -16.96 -4.40
N ALA A 150 -0.77 -16.67 -3.10
CA ALA A 150 -0.97 -17.68 -2.08
C ALA A 150 -2.43 -18.14 -2.03
N ALA A 151 -2.68 -19.43 -1.81
CA ALA A 151 -4.04 -19.94 -1.64
C ALA A 151 -4.67 -19.42 -0.33
N LYS A 152 -3.84 -19.15 0.70
CA LYS A 152 -4.25 -18.54 1.96
C LYS A 152 -3.20 -17.55 2.45
N GLY A 153 -3.65 -16.34 2.79
CA GLY A 153 -2.82 -15.27 3.31
C GLY A 153 -3.08 -14.97 4.78
N LYS A 154 -2.06 -14.54 5.51
CA LYS A 154 -2.17 -13.99 6.86
C LYS A 154 -1.22 -12.81 7.03
N ALA A 155 -1.66 -11.79 7.74
CA ALA A 155 -0.83 -10.66 8.10
C ALA A 155 -0.86 -10.42 9.61
N ILE A 156 0.30 -10.13 10.17
CA ILE A 156 0.49 -9.74 11.56
C ILE A 156 1.23 -8.40 11.57
N ILE A 157 0.73 -7.45 12.35
CA ILE A 157 1.40 -6.16 12.56
C ILE A 157 1.93 -6.08 13.99
N ILE A 158 3.17 -5.64 14.12
CA ILE A 158 3.81 -5.36 15.41
C ILE A 158 4.13 -3.87 15.47
N LEU A 159 3.57 -3.18 16.46
CA LEU A 159 3.92 -1.79 16.76
C LEU A 159 5.13 -1.77 17.70
N ASN A 160 6.32 -1.59 17.13
CA ASN A 160 7.57 -1.64 17.85
C ASN A 160 7.81 -0.33 18.63
N PRO A 161 7.93 -0.39 19.97
CA PRO A 161 8.10 0.79 20.82
C PRO A 161 9.55 1.25 20.97
N ALA A 162 10.52 0.66 20.27
CA ALA A 162 11.96 0.95 20.45
C ALA A 162 12.29 2.43 20.26
N GLU A 163 13.23 2.91 21.07
CA GLU A 163 13.83 4.23 21.00
C GLU A 163 15.37 4.10 20.88
N PRO A 164 16.01 4.71 19.87
CA PRO A 164 15.39 5.46 18.77
C PRO A 164 14.50 4.59 17.87
N PRO A 165 13.54 5.20 17.12
CA PRO A 165 12.64 4.45 16.23
C PRO A 165 13.42 3.61 15.23
N VAL A 166 13.03 2.35 15.07
CA VAL A 166 13.65 1.44 14.10
C VAL A 166 12.94 1.51 12.75
N MET A 167 13.68 1.24 11.69
CA MET A 167 13.09 1.03 10.37
C MET A 167 12.18 -0.19 10.38
N MET A 168 11.17 -0.19 9.53
CA MET A 168 10.29 -1.34 9.34
C MET A 168 11.11 -2.58 8.98
N ARG A 169 10.79 -3.68 9.65
CA ARG A 169 11.35 -5.02 9.40
C ARG A 169 10.21 -6.00 9.26
N ASP A 170 10.24 -6.73 8.18
CA ASP A 170 9.18 -7.67 7.85
C ASP A 170 9.77 -9.06 7.68
N THR A 171 9.02 -10.06 8.14
CA THR A 171 9.34 -11.47 7.92
C THR A 171 8.25 -12.09 7.08
N VAL A 172 8.64 -12.88 6.09
CA VAL A 172 7.72 -13.58 5.19
C VAL A 172 7.93 -15.07 5.35
N TYR A 173 6.87 -15.80 5.69
CA TYR A 173 6.84 -17.25 5.70
C TYR A 173 5.98 -17.74 4.54
N VAL A 174 6.48 -18.70 3.78
CA VAL A 174 5.78 -19.27 2.64
C VAL A 174 5.79 -20.79 2.72
N LEU A 175 4.63 -21.40 2.65
CA LEU A 175 4.45 -22.83 2.47
C LEU A 175 4.07 -23.09 1.02
N SER A 176 4.99 -23.69 0.26
CA SER A 176 4.81 -24.02 -1.15
C SER A 176 4.95 -25.51 -1.43
N GLU A 177 4.59 -25.94 -2.63
CA GLU A 177 5.04 -27.21 -3.17
C GLU A 177 6.56 -27.24 -3.27
N ALA A 178 7.13 -28.46 -3.30
CA ALA A 178 8.57 -28.63 -3.45
C ALA A 178 9.05 -28.06 -4.79
N ALA A 179 10.10 -27.26 -4.74
CA ALA A 179 10.75 -26.68 -5.91
C ALA A 179 12.26 -26.53 -5.66
N SER A 180 12.98 -26.16 -6.69
CA SER A 180 14.43 -25.91 -6.60
C SER A 180 14.70 -24.69 -5.71
N GLN A 181 15.49 -24.87 -4.67
CA GLN A 181 15.93 -23.76 -3.80
C GLN A 181 16.63 -22.68 -4.64
N VAL A 182 17.47 -23.06 -5.57
CA VAL A 182 18.21 -22.13 -6.43
C VAL A 182 17.27 -21.28 -7.27
N GLU A 183 16.20 -21.88 -7.82
CA GLU A 183 15.20 -21.13 -8.61
C GLU A 183 14.37 -20.18 -7.75
N ILE A 184 14.02 -20.60 -6.54
CA ILE A 184 13.30 -19.73 -5.57
C ILE A 184 14.19 -18.54 -5.20
N GLU A 185 15.44 -18.78 -4.81
CA GLU A 185 16.39 -17.72 -4.43
C GLU A 185 16.61 -16.74 -5.59
N ALA A 186 16.84 -17.24 -6.80
CA ALA A 186 17.01 -16.39 -7.99
C ALA A 186 15.76 -15.52 -8.26
N SER A 187 14.56 -16.08 -8.14
CA SER A 187 13.32 -15.33 -8.31
C SER A 187 13.13 -14.24 -7.25
N ILE A 188 13.51 -14.54 -6.00
CA ILE A 188 13.47 -13.58 -4.89
C ILE A 188 14.47 -12.45 -5.12
N ASP A 189 15.70 -12.76 -5.53
CA ASP A 189 16.74 -11.76 -5.80
C ASP A 189 16.35 -10.84 -6.96
N GLU A 190 15.81 -11.39 -8.05
CA GLU A 190 15.28 -10.62 -9.18
C GLU A 190 14.17 -9.67 -8.72
N MET A 191 13.22 -10.18 -7.93
CA MET A 191 12.13 -9.37 -7.42
C MET A 191 12.61 -8.27 -6.47
N ALA A 192 13.56 -8.59 -5.59
CA ALA A 192 14.15 -7.59 -4.69
C ALA A 192 14.85 -6.47 -5.47
N ALA A 193 15.60 -6.82 -6.52
CA ALA A 193 16.22 -5.84 -7.41
C ALA A 193 15.20 -4.97 -8.12
N ALA A 194 14.10 -5.55 -8.59
CA ALA A 194 13.00 -4.80 -9.21
C ALA A 194 12.32 -3.82 -8.23
N VAL A 195 12.10 -4.21 -6.97
CA VAL A 195 11.60 -3.29 -5.93
C VAL A 195 12.62 -2.18 -5.66
N GLN A 196 13.90 -2.50 -5.56
CA GLN A 196 14.97 -1.52 -5.30
C GLN A 196 15.08 -0.45 -6.38
N ALA A 197 14.65 -0.73 -7.62
CA ALA A 197 14.66 0.23 -8.70
C ALA A 197 13.80 1.50 -8.39
N TYR A 198 12.73 1.35 -7.61
CA TYR A 198 11.89 2.48 -7.18
C TYR A 198 11.85 2.72 -5.67
N VAL A 199 12.38 1.79 -4.87
CA VAL A 199 12.56 1.93 -3.41
C VAL A 199 14.03 1.64 -3.07
N PRO A 200 14.95 2.59 -3.24
CA PRO A 200 16.40 2.36 -3.05
C PRO A 200 16.78 1.90 -1.64
N GLY A 201 15.92 2.16 -0.65
CA GLY A 201 16.12 1.72 0.74
C GLY A 201 15.73 0.28 1.05
N TYR A 202 15.06 -0.41 0.11
CA TYR A 202 14.64 -1.80 0.29
C TYR A 202 15.84 -2.73 0.43
N ARG A 203 15.80 -3.64 1.39
CA ARG A 203 16.88 -4.61 1.66
C ARG A 203 16.30 -5.97 2.00
N LEU A 204 16.75 -6.97 1.29
CA LEU A 204 16.57 -8.38 1.65
C LEU A 204 17.66 -8.76 2.67
N LYS A 205 17.31 -9.56 3.69
CA LYS A 205 18.23 -10.03 4.72
C LYS A 205 18.13 -11.52 4.90
#